data_8cf62b6f1675ec2b2295cd9f8e289cfc
#
_entry.id   8cf62b6f1675ec2b2295cd9f8e289cfc
#
_cell.length_a   1.000
_cell.length_b   1.000
_cell.length_c   1.000
_cell.angle_alpha   90.00
_cell.angle_beta   90.00
_cell.angle_gamma   90.00
#
_symmetry.space_group_name_H-M   'P 1'
#
loop_
_entity.id
_entity.type
_entity.pdbx_description
1 polymer ?
#
loop_
_entity_poly.entity_id
_entity_poly.type
_entity_poly.pdbx_seq_one_letter_code
_entity_poly.pdbx_strand_id
1 'polypeptide(L)'
;MKTEITVIDNGVEVTREVPIRMLLVDFIRDVVGLTGTHQGCTFEGVCGACTLHLNGEAIKSCMMLAVQADGQEITTIEGVATNGELHIVQKAFQEHHGLQCGYCTSGMIMNAVEFLRVNPNPNEKEIRHALIGNICRCTGYQNIVKAISAAAAELNDSVS
;
A
#
# COMPACT_ATOMS: atom_id res chain seq x y z
N MET A 1 5.48 28.17 7.72
CA MET A 1 5.64 27.55 9.05
C MET A 1 6.05 26.10 8.82
N LYS A 2 7.05 25.63 9.56
CA LYS A 2 7.54 24.25 9.54
C LYS A 2 7.46 23.70 10.96
N THR A 3 7.45 22.38 11.08
CA THR A 3 7.52 21.66 12.35
C THR A 3 8.35 20.40 12.16
N GLU A 4 8.96 19.93 13.24
CA GLU A 4 9.64 18.64 13.25
C GLU A 4 8.62 17.54 13.52
N ILE A 5 8.73 16.45 12.79
CA ILE A 5 7.94 15.22 12.98
C ILE A 5 8.88 14.03 13.05
N THR A 6 8.50 13.03 13.82
CA THR A 6 9.18 11.74 13.91
C THR A 6 8.21 10.62 13.58
N VAL A 7 8.54 9.81 12.61
CA VAL A 7 7.75 8.62 12.22
C VAL A 7 8.62 7.37 12.28
N ILE A 8 8.01 6.21 12.46
CA ILE A 8 8.69 4.91 12.26
C ILE A 8 8.32 4.43 10.87
N ASP A 9 9.24 4.56 9.90
CA ASP A 9 9.01 4.18 8.52
C ASP A 9 9.72 2.87 8.19
N ASN A 10 8.94 1.83 7.85
CA ASN A 10 9.44 0.48 7.60
C ASN A 10 10.37 -0.03 8.72
N GLY A 11 10.03 0.27 9.97
CA GLY A 11 10.78 -0.13 11.15
C GLY A 11 11.99 0.78 11.48
N VAL A 12 12.21 1.86 10.73
CA VAL A 12 13.30 2.82 10.96
C VAL A 12 12.73 4.15 11.43
N GLU A 13 13.28 4.69 12.51
CA GLU A 13 12.90 6.02 12.99
C GLU A 13 13.44 7.11 12.07
N VAL A 14 12.58 7.99 11.62
CA VAL A 14 12.87 9.10 10.70
C VAL A 14 12.36 10.40 11.28
N THR A 15 13.27 11.30 11.68
CA THR A 15 12.93 12.66 12.16
C THR A 15 13.28 13.69 11.10
N ARG A 16 12.32 14.54 10.72
CA ARG A 16 12.51 15.59 9.71
C ARG A 16 11.69 16.84 10.02
N GLU A 17 12.24 17.99 9.65
CA GLU A 17 11.49 19.26 9.63
C GLU A 17 10.71 19.38 8.33
N VAL A 18 9.38 19.53 8.42
CA VAL A 18 8.48 19.57 7.28
C VAL A 18 7.56 20.79 7.31
N PRO A 19 7.13 21.32 6.15
CA PRO A 19 6.04 22.27 6.08
C PRO A 19 4.75 21.67 6.67
N ILE A 20 4.03 22.43 7.51
CA ILE A 20 2.81 21.92 8.18
C ILE A 20 1.70 21.51 7.21
N ARG A 21 1.76 21.94 5.95
CA ARG A 21 0.79 21.60 4.89
C ARG A 21 1.29 20.52 3.92
N MET A 22 2.45 19.89 4.21
CA MET A 22 2.99 18.82 3.38
C MET A 22 2.08 17.60 3.46
N LEU A 23 1.73 17.02 2.31
CA LEU A 23 0.99 15.77 2.26
C LEU A 23 1.91 14.61 2.66
N LEU A 24 1.32 13.57 3.26
CA LEU A 24 2.09 12.39 3.66
C LEU A 24 2.75 11.70 2.47
N VAL A 25 2.07 11.63 1.32
CA VAL A 25 2.64 11.06 0.10
C VAL A 25 3.88 11.82 -0.38
N ASP A 26 3.88 13.16 -0.29
CA ASP A 26 5.04 13.98 -0.68
C ASP A 26 6.19 13.81 0.33
N PHE A 27 5.86 13.71 1.62
CA PHE A 27 6.84 13.41 2.67
C PHE A 27 7.57 12.08 2.40
N ILE A 28 6.82 11.01 2.15
CA ILE A 28 7.38 9.68 1.87
C ILE A 28 8.25 9.70 0.62
N ARG A 29 7.79 10.32 -0.45
CA ARG A 29 8.48 10.32 -1.75
C ARG A 29 9.67 11.26 -1.81
N ASP A 30 9.48 12.51 -1.35
CA ASP A 30 10.41 13.60 -1.62
C ASP A 30 11.36 13.88 -0.45
N VAL A 31 10.96 13.54 0.78
CA VAL A 31 11.76 13.78 2.00
C VAL A 31 12.41 12.50 2.50
N VAL A 32 11.67 11.39 2.56
CA VAL A 32 12.20 10.08 2.96
C VAL A 32 12.90 9.40 1.77
N GLY A 33 12.40 9.60 0.55
CA GLY A 33 12.99 9.07 -0.68
C GLY A 33 12.44 7.70 -1.10
N LEU A 34 11.31 7.25 -0.53
CA LEU A 34 10.64 6.00 -0.88
C LEU A 34 9.64 6.25 -2.01
N THR A 35 9.99 5.87 -3.22
CA THR A 35 9.25 6.23 -4.43
C THR A 35 8.25 5.19 -4.91
N GLY A 36 8.16 4.03 -4.26
CA GLY A 36 7.20 2.96 -4.58
C GLY A 36 5.74 3.33 -4.28
N THR A 37 5.50 4.27 -3.39
CA THR A 37 4.18 4.89 -3.19
C THR A 37 3.93 5.91 -4.29
N HIS A 38 2.91 5.70 -5.15
CA HIS A 38 2.68 6.51 -6.34
C HIS A 38 1.55 7.53 -6.18
N GLN A 39 1.57 8.56 -7.05
CA GLN A 39 0.52 9.58 -7.15
C GLN A 39 -0.19 9.42 -8.50
N GLY A 40 -1.38 8.87 -8.53
CA GLY A 40 -2.10 8.56 -9.77
C GLY A 40 -3.27 9.51 -10.09
N CYS A 41 -3.75 10.27 -9.13
CA CYS A 41 -4.77 11.31 -9.28
C CYS A 41 -4.24 12.65 -8.73
N THR A 42 -5.05 13.71 -8.83
CA THR A 42 -4.69 15.04 -8.30
C THR A 42 -5.04 15.16 -6.82
N PHE A 43 -4.57 14.22 -5.99
CA PHE A 43 -4.79 14.20 -4.53
C PHE A 43 -6.26 14.12 -4.11
N GLU A 44 -7.09 13.44 -4.92
CA GLU A 44 -8.54 13.31 -4.69
C GLU A 44 -8.92 12.04 -3.92
N GLY A 45 -7.95 11.20 -3.56
CA GLY A 45 -8.17 9.95 -2.83
C GLY A 45 -8.87 8.84 -3.62
N VAL A 46 -9.04 8.97 -4.94
CA VAL A 46 -9.87 8.05 -5.74
C VAL A 46 -9.11 6.89 -6.37
N CYS A 47 -7.82 7.09 -6.73
CA CYS A 47 -7.09 6.09 -7.51
C CYS A 47 -6.41 4.99 -6.69
N GLY A 48 -6.11 5.23 -5.43
CA GLY A 48 -5.46 4.27 -4.54
C GLY A 48 -3.98 3.98 -4.81
N ALA A 49 -3.34 4.62 -5.80
CA ALA A 49 -1.92 4.43 -6.08
C ALA A 49 -1.00 4.85 -4.91
N CYS A 50 -1.48 5.76 -4.06
CA CYS A 50 -0.79 6.25 -2.88
C CYS A 50 -1.11 5.46 -1.59
N THR A 51 -1.74 4.30 -1.69
CA THR A 51 -2.06 3.48 -0.51
C THR A 51 -0.78 3.00 0.16
N LEU A 52 -0.70 3.23 1.46
CA LEU A 52 0.31 2.70 2.38
C LEU A 52 -0.37 2.29 3.69
N HIS A 53 0.35 1.66 4.61
CA HIS A 53 -0.21 1.38 5.94
C HIS A 53 0.23 2.44 6.95
N LEU A 54 -0.71 2.87 7.79
CA LEU A 54 -0.49 3.66 8.97
C LEU A 54 -0.96 2.85 10.18
N ASN A 55 -0.05 2.49 11.06
CA ASN A 55 -0.32 1.59 12.19
C ASN A 55 -1.00 0.27 11.75
N GLY A 56 -0.61 -0.27 10.61
CA GLY A 56 -1.15 -1.51 10.03
C GLY A 56 -2.47 -1.37 9.25
N GLU A 57 -3.06 -0.19 9.15
CA GLU A 57 -4.29 0.06 8.40
C GLU A 57 -4.00 0.74 7.04
N ALA A 58 -4.63 0.27 5.98
CA ALA A 58 -4.47 0.82 4.64
C ALA A 58 -5.14 2.20 4.52
N ILE A 59 -4.34 3.21 4.24
CA ILE A 59 -4.80 4.59 4.05
C ILE A 59 -4.33 5.15 2.71
N LYS A 60 -4.97 6.22 2.25
CA LYS A 60 -4.53 7.00 1.09
C LYS A 60 -3.70 8.19 1.55
N SER A 61 -2.39 8.08 1.42
CA SER A 61 -1.44 9.09 1.92
C SER A 61 -1.58 10.47 1.27
N CYS A 62 -2.21 10.57 0.11
CA CYS A 62 -2.53 11.86 -0.52
C CYS A 62 -3.67 12.62 0.19
N MET A 63 -4.41 11.97 1.09
CA MET A 63 -5.53 12.56 1.85
C MET A 63 -5.14 12.93 3.29
N MET A 64 -3.86 12.79 3.64
CA MET A 64 -3.34 13.03 4.99
C MET A 64 -2.16 13.99 4.96
N LEU A 65 -2.05 14.86 5.95
CA LEU A 65 -0.87 15.70 6.14
C LEU A 65 0.23 14.90 6.85
N ALA A 66 1.49 15.16 6.50
CA ALA A 66 2.65 14.53 7.14
C ALA A 66 2.67 14.72 8.67
N VAL A 67 2.27 15.90 9.13
CA VAL A 67 2.20 16.23 10.56
C VAL A 67 1.18 15.39 11.35
N GLN A 68 0.21 14.79 10.68
CA GLN A 68 -0.75 13.89 11.31
C GLN A 68 -0.18 12.47 11.57
N ALA A 69 0.93 12.16 10.91
CA ALA A 69 1.65 10.89 11.10
C ALA A 69 2.76 10.97 12.17
N ASP A 70 2.92 12.12 12.83
CA ASP A 70 3.92 12.27 13.90
C ASP A 70 3.69 11.24 15.02
N GLY A 71 4.76 10.55 15.41
CA GLY A 71 4.74 9.48 16.40
C GLY A 71 4.12 8.16 15.92
N GLN A 72 3.78 8.01 14.63
CA GLN A 72 3.09 6.83 14.11
C GLN A 72 4.00 5.93 13.28
N GLU A 73 3.57 4.68 13.09
CA GLU A 73 4.25 3.70 12.26
C GLU A 73 3.69 3.70 10.84
N ILE A 74 4.59 3.83 9.86
CA ILE A 74 4.27 3.80 8.43
C ILE A 74 4.91 2.55 7.83
N THR A 75 4.14 1.80 7.03
CA THR A 75 4.69 0.75 6.17
C THR A 75 4.36 1.08 4.72
N THR A 76 5.38 1.21 3.89
CA THR A 76 5.25 1.40 2.45
C THR A 76 5.46 0.07 1.72
N ILE A 77 5.29 0.06 0.39
CA ILE A 77 5.51 -1.16 -0.41
C ILE A 77 6.94 -1.71 -0.26
N GLU A 78 7.91 -0.84 -0.02
CA GLU A 78 9.30 -1.21 0.22
C GLU A 78 9.49 -2.01 1.51
N GLY A 79 8.62 -1.81 2.51
CA GLY A 79 8.65 -2.52 3.79
C GLY A 79 7.82 -3.81 3.84
N VAL A 80 7.10 -4.16 2.77
CA VAL A 80 6.26 -5.37 2.74
C VAL A 80 7.09 -6.66 2.59
N ALA A 81 8.16 -6.59 1.80
CA ALA A 81 9.13 -7.69 1.70
C ALA A 81 10.01 -7.76 2.96
N THR A 82 10.29 -8.97 3.45
CA THR A 82 11.05 -9.18 4.67
C THR A 82 12.31 -10.00 4.37
N ASN A 83 13.48 -9.54 4.81
CA ASN A 83 14.77 -10.22 4.61
C ASN A 83 15.09 -10.55 3.14
N GLY A 84 14.64 -9.72 2.21
CA GLY A 84 14.82 -9.94 0.77
C GLY A 84 13.83 -10.94 0.14
N GLU A 85 12.90 -11.49 0.91
CA GLU A 85 11.85 -12.35 0.41
C GLU A 85 10.55 -11.58 0.18
N LEU A 86 9.95 -11.77 -0.99
CA LEU A 86 8.67 -11.17 -1.32
C LEU A 86 7.56 -11.75 -0.43
N HIS A 87 6.67 -10.88 0.00
CA HIS A 87 5.43 -11.29 0.67
C HIS A 87 4.56 -12.14 -0.27
N ILE A 88 3.75 -13.05 0.27
CA ILE A 88 2.87 -13.95 -0.51
C ILE A 88 2.03 -13.18 -1.54
N VAL A 89 1.44 -12.05 -1.14
CA VAL A 89 0.68 -11.19 -2.07
C VAL A 89 1.55 -10.67 -3.22
N GLN A 90 2.80 -10.26 -2.96
CA GLN A 90 3.72 -9.80 -4.01
C GLN A 90 4.06 -10.95 -4.98
N LYS A 91 4.35 -12.15 -4.46
CA LYS A 91 4.60 -13.36 -5.28
C LYS A 91 3.38 -13.68 -6.14
N ALA A 92 2.19 -13.71 -5.56
CA ALA A 92 0.95 -13.99 -6.29
C ALA A 92 0.67 -12.98 -7.42
N PHE A 93 0.95 -11.68 -7.21
CA PHE A 93 0.83 -10.68 -8.28
C PHE A 93 1.80 -10.94 -9.43
N GLN A 94 3.01 -11.41 -9.15
CA GLN A 94 3.98 -11.80 -10.16
C GLN A 94 3.55 -13.06 -10.90
N GLU A 95 3.20 -14.14 -10.20
CA GLU A 95 2.89 -15.47 -10.76
C GLU A 95 1.58 -15.45 -11.57
N HIS A 96 0.59 -14.73 -11.13
CA HIS A 96 -0.71 -14.64 -11.82
C HIS A 96 -0.84 -13.42 -12.74
N HIS A 97 0.29 -12.74 -13.03
CA HIS A 97 0.30 -11.58 -13.93
C HIS A 97 -0.70 -10.48 -13.52
N GLY A 98 -0.79 -10.21 -12.22
CA GLY A 98 -1.67 -9.18 -11.64
C GLY A 98 -1.26 -7.76 -11.95
N LEU A 99 -0.28 -7.54 -12.82
CA LEU A 99 0.26 -6.24 -13.21
C LEU A 99 0.61 -6.19 -14.69
N GLN A 100 0.63 -4.96 -15.25
CA GLN A 100 1.16 -4.67 -16.59
C GLN A 100 2.14 -3.51 -16.49
N CYS A 101 1.69 -2.24 -16.49
CA CYS A 101 2.60 -1.09 -16.36
C CYS A 101 3.22 -0.96 -14.96
N GLY A 102 2.65 -1.58 -13.94
CA GLY A 102 3.14 -1.57 -12.56
C GLY A 102 2.73 -0.35 -11.72
N TYR A 103 2.15 0.69 -12.32
CA TYR A 103 1.91 1.96 -11.62
C TYR A 103 0.92 1.85 -10.46
N CYS A 104 -0.16 1.09 -10.60
CA CYS A 104 -1.14 0.86 -9.53
C CYS A 104 -0.74 -0.26 -8.56
N THR A 105 0.29 -1.05 -8.91
CA THR A 105 0.56 -2.33 -8.27
C THR A 105 0.95 -2.19 -6.80
N SER A 106 1.75 -1.19 -6.44
CA SER A 106 2.10 -0.94 -5.04
C SER A 106 0.87 -0.68 -4.18
N GLY A 107 -0.01 0.23 -4.62
CA GLY A 107 -1.25 0.52 -3.89
C GLY A 107 -2.22 -0.66 -3.84
N MET A 108 -2.29 -1.48 -4.91
CA MET A 108 -3.10 -2.70 -4.93
C MET A 108 -2.59 -3.73 -3.92
N ILE A 109 -1.27 -3.95 -3.85
CA ILE A 109 -0.64 -4.87 -2.91
C ILE A 109 -0.85 -4.40 -1.47
N MET A 110 -0.62 -3.11 -1.18
CA MET A 110 -0.84 -2.56 0.16
C MET A 110 -2.29 -2.77 0.63
N ASN A 111 -3.26 -2.48 -0.24
CA ASN A 111 -4.67 -2.75 0.04
C ASN A 111 -4.96 -4.25 0.24
N ALA A 112 -4.41 -5.12 -0.62
CA ALA A 112 -4.65 -6.55 -0.54
C ALA A 112 -4.03 -7.19 0.72
N VAL A 113 -2.86 -6.75 1.16
CA VAL A 113 -2.21 -7.24 2.38
C VAL A 113 -3.08 -6.96 3.61
N GLU A 114 -3.59 -5.74 3.74
CA GLU A 114 -4.49 -5.40 4.85
C GLU A 114 -5.83 -6.11 4.75
N PHE A 115 -6.43 -6.14 3.55
CA PHE A 115 -7.69 -6.83 3.31
C PHE A 115 -7.64 -8.31 3.68
N LEU A 116 -6.59 -9.04 3.29
CA LEU A 116 -6.43 -10.47 3.61
C LEU A 116 -6.13 -10.72 5.08
N ARG A 117 -5.55 -9.76 5.79
CA ARG A 117 -5.39 -9.82 7.26
C ARG A 117 -6.75 -9.78 7.98
N VAL A 118 -7.68 -8.97 7.46
CA VAL A 118 -9.03 -8.81 8.04
C VAL A 118 -9.99 -9.90 7.56
N ASN A 119 -9.91 -10.28 6.29
CA ASN A 119 -10.72 -11.33 5.67
C ASN A 119 -9.82 -12.36 4.98
N PRO A 120 -9.39 -13.41 5.70
CA PRO A 120 -8.43 -14.38 5.17
C PRO A 120 -9.01 -15.35 4.12
N ASN A 121 -10.34 -15.48 4.04
CA ASN A 121 -11.03 -16.41 3.11
C ASN A 121 -12.06 -15.68 2.23
N PRO A 122 -11.64 -14.66 1.44
CA PRO A 122 -12.58 -13.88 0.66
C PRO A 122 -13.09 -14.65 -0.56
N ASN A 123 -14.36 -14.47 -0.88
CA ASN A 123 -14.87 -14.84 -2.19
C ASN A 123 -14.54 -13.76 -3.24
N GLU A 124 -14.73 -14.06 -4.52
CA GLU A 124 -14.40 -13.15 -5.62
C GLU A 124 -15.12 -11.80 -5.51
N LYS A 125 -16.38 -11.79 -5.07
CA LYS A 125 -17.18 -10.56 -4.92
C LYS A 125 -16.60 -9.65 -3.83
N GLU A 126 -16.14 -10.23 -2.73
CA GLU A 126 -15.49 -9.51 -1.63
C GLU A 126 -14.14 -8.93 -2.06
N ILE A 127 -13.34 -9.69 -2.82
CA ILE A 127 -12.09 -9.19 -3.41
C ILE A 127 -12.38 -8.00 -4.33
N ARG A 128 -13.36 -8.12 -5.22
CA ARG A 128 -13.75 -7.01 -6.13
C ARG A 128 -14.24 -5.79 -5.34
N HIS A 129 -14.95 -6.01 -4.25
CA HIS A 129 -15.41 -4.92 -3.38
C HIS A 129 -14.25 -4.23 -2.67
N ALA A 130 -13.29 -4.99 -2.15
CA ALA A 130 -12.09 -4.45 -1.51
C ALA A 130 -11.22 -3.59 -2.46
N LEU A 131 -11.30 -3.86 -3.76
CA LEU A 131 -10.58 -3.09 -4.78
C LEU A 131 -11.28 -1.76 -5.17
N ILE A 132 -12.46 -1.47 -4.62
CA ILE A 132 -13.11 -0.17 -4.82
C ILE A 132 -12.20 0.92 -4.23
N GLY A 133 -11.82 1.89 -5.07
CA GLY A 133 -10.87 2.94 -4.68
C GLY A 133 -9.41 2.62 -4.99
N ASN A 134 -9.15 1.51 -5.72
CA ASN A 134 -7.85 1.19 -6.32
C ASN A 134 -8.04 0.99 -7.83
N ILE A 135 -7.56 1.95 -8.63
CA ILE A 135 -7.82 1.99 -10.08
C ILE A 135 -6.63 1.39 -10.84
N CYS A 136 -6.92 0.42 -11.70
CA CYS A 136 -6.00 -0.10 -12.70
C CYS A 136 -6.55 0.16 -14.11
N ARG A 137 -5.78 0.84 -14.97
CA ARG A 137 -6.18 1.13 -16.36
C ARG A 137 -5.80 0.01 -17.33
N CYS A 138 -4.91 -0.90 -16.94
CA CYS A 138 -4.28 -1.85 -17.86
C CYS A 138 -4.91 -3.24 -17.85
N THR A 139 -5.16 -3.82 -16.65
CA THR A 139 -5.40 -5.25 -16.47
C THR A 139 -6.85 -5.70 -16.63
N GLY A 140 -7.82 -4.79 -16.55
CA GLY A 140 -9.24 -5.15 -16.44
C GLY A 140 -9.58 -5.92 -15.14
N TYR A 141 -8.68 -5.92 -14.15
CA TYR A 141 -8.82 -6.52 -12.81
C TYR A 141 -8.83 -8.05 -12.74
N GLN A 142 -9.02 -8.79 -13.83
CA GLN A 142 -9.17 -10.26 -13.79
C GLN A 142 -7.98 -10.93 -13.11
N ASN A 143 -6.77 -10.63 -13.55
CA ASN A 143 -5.57 -11.21 -12.98
C ASN A 143 -5.24 -10.66 -11.59
N ILE A 144 -5.63 -9.43 -11.27
CA ILE A 144 -5.50 -8.88 -9.91
C ILE A 144 -6.37 -9.68 -8.93
N VAL A 145 -7.64 -9.90 -9.28
CA VAL A 145 -8.57 -10.71 -8.46
C VAL A 145 -8.04 -12.13 -8.29
N LYS A 146 -7.55 -12.75 -9.38
CA LYS A 146 -6.95 -14.08 -9.34
C LYS A 146 -5.72 -14.13 -8.43
N ALA A 147 -4.84 -13.14 -8.50
CA ALA A 147 -3.66 -13.03 -7.66
C ALA A 147 -4.03 -12.94 -6.17
N ILE A 148 -4.99 -12.10 -5.83
CA ILE A 148 -5.46 -11.95 -4.44
C ILE A 148 -6.12 -13.23 -3.94
N SER A 149 -6.92 -13.91 -4.76
CA SER A 149 -7.53 -15.20 -4.41
C SER A 149 -6.47 -16.27 -4.17
N ALA A 150 -5.44 -16.33 -5.01
CA ALA A 150 -4.33 -17.29 -4.84
C ALA A 150 -3.52 -17.00 -3.57
N ALA A 151 -3.22 -15.73 -3.31
CA ALA A 151 -2.54 -15.31 -2.08
C ALA A 151 -3.34 -15.70 -0.82
N ALA A 152 -4.67 -15.55 -0.85
CA ALA A 152 -5.54 -15.97 0.25
C ALA A 152 -5.45 -17.48 0.52
N ALA A 153 -5.47 -18.30 -0.54
CA ALA A 153 -5.34 -19.75 -0.40
C ALA A 153 -3.97 -20.15 0.21
N GLU A 154 -2.88 -19.58 -0.28
CA GLU A 154 -1.53 -19.86 0.22
C GLU A 154 -1.34 -19.41 1.68
N LEU A 155 -1.89 -18.26 2.07
CA LEU A 155 -1.85 -17.78 3.47
C LEU A 155 -2.55 -18.77 4.42
N ASN A 156 -3.68 -19.35 4.01
CA ASN A 156 -4.43 -20.30 4.83
C ASN A 156 -3.70 -21.66 4.93
N ASP A 157 -3.08 -22.12 3.85
CA ASP A 157 -2.31 -23.38 3.84
C ASP A 157 -1.06 -23.27 4.74
N SER A 158 -0.47 -22.09 4.86
CA SER A 158 0.72 -21.85 5.70
C SER A 158 0.42 -21.78 7.21
N VAL A 159 -0.85 -21.63 7.59
CA VAL A 159 -1.31 -21.54 9.00
C VAL A 159 -1.85 -22.88 9.51
N SER A 160 -2.11 -23.84 8.62
CA SER A 160 -2.62 -25.19 8.94
C SER A 160 -1.49 -26.15 9.24
#